data_fb8e170cd00b824d34fd5a1d92dcd787
#
_entry.id   fb8e170cd00b824d34fd5a1d92dcd787
#
_cell.length_a   1.000
_cell.length_b   1.000
_cell.length_c   1.000
_cell.angle_alpha   90.00
_cell.angle_beta   90.00
_cell.angle_gamma   90.00
#
_symmetry.space_group_name_H-M   'P 1'
#
loop_
_entity.id
_entity.type
_entity.pdbx_description
1 polymer ?
#
loop_
_entity_poly.entity_id
_entity_poly.type
_entity_poly.pdbx_seq_one_letter_code
_entity_poly.pdbx_strand_id
1 'polypeptide(L)'
;MLLALLEDKHFGKLDPKTVFKLANSNAEFSNLWLVHSIRSNCSIKELSLAVAASIQWNTPAIKSLEAFIDVKTDIAIELDNESNDAIAYSEQMINNFCTKRQRSVLSQLVAMAELVSPPELIGTNKSTYNMPFKAEQLNTIISTCAPLLKDVSLFGGEGKNSKNEKIRNNTHYPTPLPNDSVALALLENLLAKAAGLPISFAEPPVVLKYQPEQYYQWHYDHIYPHTDSIAQHISQFGQRVKTAIFYLNDGYTGGETEFKTPFISVQPQMNKTLIFDNCDKDENRDVSSIHRGKAVTAGEKWIVTLWFRNKPFWLRAGLL
;
A
#
# COMPACT_ATOMS: atom_id res chain seq x y z
N MET A 1 0.91 -2.22 -21.71
CA MET A 1 2.01 -3.02 -22.30
C MET A 1 3.30 -2.93 -21.46
N LEU A 2 3.86 -1.75 -21.17
CA LEU A 2 5.09 -1.60 -20.36
C LEU A 2 4.92 -2.08 -18.92
N LEU A 3 3.79 -1.77 -18.28
CA LEU A 3 3.47 -2.26 -16.93
C LEU A 3 3.32 -3.78 -16.90
N ALA A 4 2.63 -4.36 -17.88
CA ALA A 4 2.49 -5.80 -18.03
C ALA A 4 3.86 -6.51 -18.19
N LEU A 5 4.84 -5.84 -18.79
CA LEU A 5 6.21 -6.35 -18.88
C LEU A 5 6.92 -6.36 -17.51
N LEU A 6 6.71 -5.33 -16.67
CA LEU A 6 7.30 -5.26 -15.34
C LEU A 6 6.74 -6.31 -14.37
N GLU A 7 5.52 -6.77 -14.64
CA GLU A 7 4.77 -7.66 -13.75
C GLU A 7 4.57 -9.07 -14.33
N ASP A 8 5.02 -9.31 -15.56
CA ASP A 8 5.06 -10.65 -16.16
C ASP A 8 6.00 -11.56 -15.36
N LYS A 9 5.57 -12.81 -15.14
CA LYS A 9 6.39 -13.90 -14.56
C LYS A 9 7.75 -14.05 -15.23
N HIS A 10 7.90 -13.56 -16.45
CA HIS A 10 9.14 -13.56 -17.20
C HIS A 10 10.02 -12.34 -16.91
N PHE A 11 9.46 -11.24 -16.45
CA PHE A 11 10.24 -10.04 -16.12
C PHE A 11 11.11 -10.24 -14.88
N GLY A 12 10.61 -10.93 -13.85
CA GLY A 12 11.42 -11.35 -12.69
C GLY A 12 12.57 -12.30 -13.03
N LYS A 13 12.67 -12.76 -14.30
CA LYS A 13 13.78 -13.54 -14.85
C LYS A 13 14.73 -12.69 -15.71
N LEU A 14 14.38 -11.44 -16.02
CA LEU A 14 15.28 -10.55 -16.72
C LEU A 14 16.38 -10.08 -15.75
N ASP A 15 17.61 -10.21 -16.21
CA ASP A 15 18.74 -9.69 -15.46
C ASP A 15 18.60 -8.16 -15.29
N PRO A 16 18.83 -7.62 -14.06
CA PRO A 16 18.68 -6.20 -13.77
C PRO A 16 19.44 -5.26 -14.71
N LYS A 17 20.54 -5.73 -15.34
CA LYS A 17 21.29 -4.95 -16.34
C LYS A 17 20.50 -4.77 -17.63
N THR A 18 19.75 -5.79 -18.05
CA THR A 18 18.87 -5.71 -19.22
C THR A 18 17.73 -4.74 -18.98
N VAL A 19 17.10 -4.80 -17.81
CA VAL A 19 16.06 -3.86 -17.38
C VAL A 19 16.60 -2.43 -17.35
N PHE A 20 17.80 -2.23 -16.79
CA PHE A 20 18.46 -0.93 -16.73
C PHE A 20 18.75 -0.35 -18.12
N LYS A 21 19.18 -1.18 -19.08
CA LYS A 21 19.36 -0.73 -20.46
C LYS A 21 18.05 -0.26 -21.09
N LEU A 22 16.95 -0.98 -20.86
CA LEU A 22 15.63 -0.58 -21.33
C LEU A 22 15.19 0.73 -20.69
N ALA A 23 15.36 0.86 -19.39
CA ALA A 23 15.03 2.08 -18.64
C ALA A 23 15.86 3.28 -19.12
N ASN A 24 17.15 3.09 -19.38
CA ASN A 24 18.00 4.16 -19.91
C ASN A 24 17.65 4.59 -21.35
N SER A 25 16.86 3.82 -22.06
CA SER A 25 16.38 4.16 -23.41
C SER A 25 14.96 4.75 -23.44
N ASN A 26 14.23 4.71 -22.31
CA ASN A 26 12.82 5.12 -22.27
C ASN A 26 12.43 5.73 -20.91
N ALA A 27 12.09 7.03 -20.93
CA ALA A 27 11.74 7.78 -19.73
C ALA A 27 10.45 7.27 -19.03
N GLU A 28 9.44 6.88 -19.81
CA GLU A 28 8.18 6.34 -19.26
C GLU A 28 8.43 5.00 -18.56
N PHE A 29 9.22 4.13 -19.16
CA PHE A 29 9.62 2.87 -18.57
C PHE A 29 10.44 3.08 -17.28
N SER A 30 11.37 4.05 -17.26
CA SER A 30 12.12 4.42 -16.05
C SER A 30 11.19 4.87 -14.93
N ASN A 31 10.19 5.70 -15.26
CA ASN A 31 9.20 6.18 -14.30
C ASN A 31 8.41 5.04 -13.67
N LEU A 32 7.87 4.16 -14.50
CA LEU A 32 7.09 3.00 -14.04
C LEU A 32 7.95 2.00 -13.26
N TRP A 33 9.18 1.78 -13.71
CA TRP A 33 10.10 0.86 -13.02
C TRP A 33 10.45 1.33 -11.61
N LEU A 34 10.68 2.64 -11.42
CA LEU A 34 10.93 3.18 -10.08
C LEU A 34 9.72 2.96 -9.15
N VAL A 35 8.51 3.30 -9.59
CA VAL A 35 7.28 3.09 -8.79
C VAL A 35 7.07 1.63 -8.46
N HIS A 36 7.26 0.74 -9.44
CA HIS A 36 7.14 -0.70 -9.25
C HIS A 36 8.20 -1.23 -8.27
N SER A 37 9.46 -0.81 -8.38
CA SER A 37 10.55 -1.22 -7.50
C SER A 37 10.31 -0.79 -6.05
N ILE A 38 9.76 0.40 -5.84
CA ILE A 38 9.36 0.88 -4.51
C ILE A 38 8.22 0.01 -3.95
N ARG A 39 7.19 -0.26 -4.74
CA ARG A 39 6.01 -1.03 -4.34
C ARG A 39 6.35 -2.48 -4.02
N SER A 40 7.15 -3.13 -4.84
CA SER A 40 7.40 -4.57 -4.80
C SER A 40 8.42 -5.02 -3.75
N ASN A 41 9.02 -4.09 -2.99
CA ASN A 41 10.09 -4.40 -2.05
C ASN A 41 11.22 -5.21 -2.72
N CYS A 42 11.65 -4.75 -3.90
CA CYS A 42 12.73 -5.37 -4.65
C CYS A 42 14.09 -5.24 -3.93
N SER A 43 15.10 -5.91 -4.43
CA SER A 43 16.46 -5.80 -3.88
C SER A 43 16.97 -4.35 -3.94
N ILE A 44 17.81 -3.97 -2.98
CA ILE A 44 18.49 -2.65 -2.96
C ILE A 44 19.22 -2.39 -4.28
N LYS A 45 19.80 -3.41 -4.89
CA LYS A 45 20.47 -3.31 -6.18
C LYS A 45 19.51 -2.89 -7.29
N GLU A 46 18.35 -3.52 -7.36
CA GLU A 46 17.33 -3.21 -8.36
C GLU A 46 16.75 -1.81 -8.14
N LEU A 47 16.43 -1.48 -6.90
CA LEU A 47 15.97 -0.14 -6.52
C LEU A 47 17.00 0.94 -6.89
N SER A 48 18.29 0.69 -6.65
CA SER A 48 19.39 1.60 -7.03
C SER A 48 19.42 1.88 -8.52
N LEU A 49 19.25 0.84 -9.34
CA LEU A 49 19.25 0.98 -10.80
C LEU A 49 18.00 1.72 -11.28
N ALA A 50 16.85 1.46 -10.69
CA ALA A 50 15.60 2.16 -10.99
C ALA A 50 15.68 3.67 -10.63
N VAL A 51 16.25 4.00 -9.47
CA VAL A 51 16.53 5.38 -9.05
C VAL A 51 17.49 6.05 -10.04
N ALA A 52 18.60 5.38 -10.40
CA ALA A 52 19.59 5.91 -11.34
C ALA A 52 18.97 6.26 -12.69
N ALA A 53 18.20 5.33 -13.27
CA ALA A 53 17.53 5.54 -14.55
C ALA A 53 16.52 6.68 -14.48
N SER A 54 15.73 6.75 -13.40
CA SER A 54 14.74 7.81 -13.19
C SER A 54 15.36 9.20 -12.99
N ILE A 55 16.52 9.27 -12.34
CA ILE A 55 17.29 10.54 -12.21
C ILE A 55 17.82 10.98 -13.56
N GLN A 56 18.35 10.05 -14.37
CA GLN A 56 18.85 10.37 -15.71
C GLN A 56 17.79 11.06 -16.57
N TRP A 57 16.55 10.59 -16.51
CA TRP A 57 15.42 11.14 -17.26
C TRP A 57 14.69 12.26 -16.51
N ASN A 58 15.03 12.52 -15.24
CA ASN A 58 14.32 13.46 -14.37
C ASN A 58 12.80 13.19 -14.35
N THR A 59 12.42 11.92 -14.19
CA THR A 59 11.03 11.46 -14.31
C THR A 59 10.10 12.09 -13.27
N PRO A 60 8.77 12.12 -13.50
CA PRO A 60 7.80 12.54 -12.47
C PRO A 60 7.93 11.76 -11.17
N ALA A 61 8.16 10.44 -11.24
CA ALA A 61 8.30 9.60 -10.05
C ALA A 61 9.50 10.00 -9.18
N ILE A 62 10.68 10.30 -9.76
CA ILE A 62 11.84 10.72 -8.96
C ILE A 62 11.62 12.08 -8.32
N LYS A 63 10.99 13.03 -9.02
CA LYS A 63 10.63 14.34 -8.46
C LYS A 63 9.65 14.21 -7.29
N SER A 64 8.62 13.38 -7.46
CA SER A 64 7.64 13.09 -6.42
C SER A 64 8.29 12.39 -5.22
N LEU A 65 9.21 11.46 -5.47
CA LEU A 65 9.94 10.75 -4.42
C LEU A 65 10.80 11.71 -3.61
N GLU A 66 11.59 12.57 -4.26
CA GLU A 66 12.45 13.54 -3.59
C GLU A 66 11.66 14.56 -2.78
N ALA A 67 10.54 15.03 -3.31
CA ALA A 67 9.63 15.91 -2.58
C ALA A 67 9.00 15.19 -1.37
N PHE A 68 8.71 13.90 -1.51
CA PHE A 68 8.08 13.10 -0.47
C PHE A 68 9.04 12.76 0.68
N ILE A 69 10.31 12.43 0.37
CA ILE A 69 11.28 11.93 1.37
C ILE A 69 11.94 13.07 2.14
N ASP A 70 11.78 14.33 1.75
CA ASP A 70 12.46 15.48 2.34
C ASP A 70 13.98 15.28 2.49
N VAL A 71 14.70 15.50 1.41
CA VAL A 71 16.16 15.24 1.26
C VAL A 71 17.04 15.98 2.30
N LYS A 72 16.46 16.77 3.19
CA LYS A 72 17.18 17.59 4.20
C LYS A 72 17.46 16.88 5.52
N THR A 73 16.96 15.69 5.75
CA THR A 73 17.29 14.93 6.96
C THR A 73 18.66 14.26 6.80
N ASP A 74 19.67 14.82 7.43
CA ASP A 74 20.99 14.18 7.67
C ASP A 74 20.79 13.00 8.65
N ILE A 75 20.19 11.94 8.20
CA ILE A 75 20.21 10.66 8.91
C ILE A 75 21.44 9.94 8.38
N ALA A 76 22.53 10.00 9.15
CA ALA A 76 23.64 9.10 9.00
C ALA A 76 23.16 7.71 9.42
N ILE A 77 22.88 6.84 8.45
CA ILE A 77 22.63 5.42 8.71
C ILE A 77 24.00 4.77 8.77
N GLU A 78 24.43 4.38 9.96
CA GLU A 78 25.44 3.34 10.12
C GLU A 78 24.76 2.03 9.71
N LEU A 79 25.06 1.56 8.52
CA LEU A 79 24.64 0.24 8.06
C LEU A 79 25.40 -0.80 8.89
N ASP A 80 24.67 -1.55 9.69
CA ASP A 80 25.19 -2.57 10.56
C ASP A 80 25.87 -3.70 9.75
N ASN A 81 27.10 -4.06 10.13
CA ASN A 81 28.05 -4.85 9.33
C ASN A 81 27.80 -6.37 9.25
N GLU A 82 26.61 -6.86 9.53
CA GLU A 82 26.36 -8.32 9.63
C GLU A 82 25.83 -9.03 8.36
N SER A 83 25.67 -8.34 7.22
CA SER A 83 25.31 -9.00 5.95
C SER A 83 26.33 -8.66 4.83
N ASN A 84 27.56 -9.05 5.04
CA ASN A 84 28.74 -8.50 4.37
C ASN A 84 28.85 -8.66 2.84
N ASP A 85 28.21 -9.63 2.18
CA ASP A 85 28.48 -9.84 0.75
C ASP A 85 27.53 -9.12 -0.21
N ALA A 86 26.25 -9.05 0.11
CA ALA A 86 25.26 -8.34 -0.74
C ALA A 86 25.32 -6.82 -0.55
N ILE A 87 25.61 -6.36 0.67
CA ILE A 87 25.76 -4.94 1.01
C ILE A 87 27.05 -4.38 0.44
N ALA A 88 28.18 -5.07 0.57
CA ALA A 88 29.47 -4.65 0.02
C ALA A 88 29.41 -4.51 -1.53
N TYR A 89 28.72 -5.42 -2.21
CA TYR A 89 28.51 -5.30 -3.65
C TYR A 89 27.55 -4.14 -4.01
N SER A 90 26.52 -3.91 -3.19
CA SER A 90 25.60 -2.78 -3.34
C SER A 90 26.29 -1.45 -3.06
N GLU A 91 27.14 -1.37 -2.03
CA GLU A 91 27.94 -0.20 -1.72
C GLU A 91 28.97 0.12 -2.80
N GLN A 92 29.62 -0.89 -3.36
CA GLN A 92 30.58 -0.69 -4.45
C GLN A 92 29.88 -0.23 -5.75
N MET A 93 28.69 -0.76 -6.06
CA MET A 93 27.86 -0.28 -7.17
C MET A 93 27.32 1.14 -6.89
N ILE A 94 26.84 1.39 -5.67
CA ILE A 94 26.37 2.71 -5.23
C ILE A 94 27.52 3.73 -5.25
N ASN A 95 28.71 3.35 -4.78
CA ASN A 95 29.86 4.24 -4.73
C ASN A 95 30.45 4.54 -6.11
N ASN A 96 30.37 3.60 -7.05
CA ASN A 96 30.94 3.76 -8.40
C ASN A 96 29.97 4.42 -9.40
N PHE A 97 28.65 4.32 -9.17
CA PHE A 97 27.64 4.76 -10.14
C PHE A 97 26.61 5.74 -9.60
N CYS A 98 26.52 5.93 -8.27
CA CYS A 98 25.54 6.82 -7.68
C CYS A 98 26.11 8.20 -7.37
N THR A 99 25.46 9.24 -7.88
CA THR A 99 25.69 10.61 -7.41
C THR A 99 25.30 10.76 -5.94
N LYS A 100 25.78 11.83 -5.28
CA LYS A 100 25.37 12.16 -3.90
C LYS A 100 23.84 12.17 -3.74
N ARG A 101 23.12 12.66 -4.77
CA ARG A 101 21.67 12.69 -4.85
C ARG A 101 21.04 11.29 -4.78
N GLN A 102 21.55 10.34 -5.56
CA GLN A 102 21.06 8.96 -5.58
C GLN A 102 21.24 8.26 -4.24
N ARG A 103 22.40 8.44 -3.62
CA ARG A 103 22.69 7.88 -2.28
C ARG A 103 21.72 8.40 -1.23
N SER A 104 21.47 9.72 -1.22
CA SER A 104 20.52 10.32 -0.28
C SER A 104 19.12 9.75 -0.41
N VAL A 105 18.61 9.59 -1.63
CA VAL A 105 17.29 9.00 -1.88
C VAL A 105 17.21 7.55 -1.40
N LEU A 106 18.22 6.73 -1.73
CA LEU A 106 18.24 5.32 -1.34
C LEU A 106 18.33 5.13 0.17
N SER A 107 19.22 5.88 0.84
CA SER A 107 19.37 5.80 2.29
C SER A 107 18.07 6.13 3.03
N GLN A 108 17.34 7.13 2.55
CA GLN A 108 16.07 7.50 3.17
C GLN A 108 14.96 6.48 2.92
N LEU A 109 14.90 5.86 1.73
CA LEU A 109 13.94 4.80 1.45
C LEU A 109 14.16 3.58 2.34
N VAL A 110 15.41 3.17 2.53
CA VAL A 110 15.78 2.07 3.41
C VAL A 110 15.42 2.42 4.86
N ALA A 111 15.79 3.62 5.33
CA ALA A 111 15.46 4.07 6.68
C ALA A 111 13.96 4.08 6.96
N MET A 112 13.14 4.54 6.03
CA MET A 112 11.68 4.54 6.21
C MET A 112 11.13 3.13 6.44
N ALA A 113 11.65 2.13 5.75
CA ALA A 113 11.18 0.76 5.91
C ALA A 113 11.52 0.16 7.30
N GLU A 114 12.55 0.66 7.97
CA GLU A 114 12.97 0.23 9.31
C GLU A 114 12.26 0.97 10.44
N LEU A 115 11.66 2.14 10.14
CA LEU A 115 10.96 2.96 11.12
C LEU A 115 9.51 2.52 11.39
N VAL A 116 9.01 1.45 10.73
CA VAL A 116 7.70 0.87 11.08
C VAL A 116 7.78 0.31 12.49
N SER A 117 6.91 0.77 13.39
CA SER A 117 6.91 0.28 14.76
C SER A 117 6.64 -1.22 14.85
N PRO A 118 7.12 -1.91 15.89
CA PRO A 118 6.62 -3.25 16.20
C PRO A 118 5.11 -3.22 16.45
N PRO A 119 4.41 -4.38 16.26
CA PRO A 119 2.98 -4.46 16.48
C PRO A 119 2.60 -4.27 17.95
N GLU A 120 1.55 -3.48 18.18
CA GLU A 120 0.82 -3.44 19.44
C GLU A 120 -0.42 -4.33 19.31
N LEU A 121 -0.50 -5.40 20.08
CA LEU A 121 -1.64 -6.30 20.08
C LEU A 121 -2.82 -5.66 20.81
N ILE A 122 -3.96 -5.52 20.15
CA ILE A 122 -5.18 -4.96 20.70
C ILE A 122 -6.29 -6.01 20.86
N GLY A 123 -6.03 -7.24 20.45
CA GLY A 123 -6.94 -8.39 20.54
C GLY A 123 -6.38 -9.58 19.76
N THR A 124 -7.09 -10.71 19.82
CA THR A 124 -6.75 -11.88 19.02
C THR A 124 -6.81 -11.51 17.54
N ASN A 125 -5.71 -11.78 16.83
CA ASN A 125 -5.59 -11.50 15.38
C ASN A 125 -5.79 -10.03 15.00
N LYS A 126 -5.55 -9.09 15.94
CA LYS A 126 -5.68 -7.64 15.72
C LYS A 126 -4.50 -6.91 16.32
N SER A 127 -3.88 -6.07 15.52
CA SER A 127 -2.73 -5.28 15.95
C SER A 127 -2.74 -3.88 15.34
N THR A 128 -2.09 -2.95 16.02
CA THR A 128 -1.82 -1.62 15.49
C THR A 128 -0.31 -1.40 15.31
N TYR A 129 0.03 -0.56 14.36
CA TYR A 129 1.38 -0.14 14.01
C TYR A 129 1.41 1.37 13.85
N ASN A 130 2.55 2.00 14.09
CA ASN A 130 2.79 3.37 13.70
C ASN A 130 3.70 3.41 12.47
N MET A 131 3.27 4.16 11.46
CA MET A 131 4.02 4.34 10.22
C MET A 131 4.86 5.63 10.28
N PRO A 132 5.98 5.69 9.56
CA PRO A 132 6.95 6.79 9.70
C PRO A 132 6.68 7.97 8.75
N PHE A 133 5.41 8.31 8.48
CA PHE A 133 5.09 9.43 7.59
C PHE A 133 4.98 10.76 8.34
N LYS A 134 5.43 11.83 7.70
CA LYS A 134 5.16 13.21 8.13
C LYS A 134 3.78 13.66 7.67
N ALA A 135 3.19 14.64 8.34
CA ALA A 135 1.87 15.17 7.99
C ALA A 135 1.80 15.68 6.53
N GLU A 136 2.87 16.32 6.05
CA GLU A 136 2.96 16.83 4.68
C GLU A 136 2.91 15.70 3.64
N GLN A 137 3.52 14.55 3.96
CA GLN A 137 3.52 13.37 3.11
C GLN A 137 2.11 12.77 3.00
N LEU A 138 1.39 12.69 4.12
CA LEU A 138 0.01 12.21 4.14
C LEU A 138 -0.94 13.19 3.43
N ASN A 139 -0.73 14.49 3.60
CA ASN A 139 -1.48 15.52 2.88
C ASN A 139 -1.25 15.44 1.36
N THR A 140 -0.06 15.02 0.92
CA THR A 140 0.21 14.77 -0.50
C THR A 140 -0.65 13.63 -1.04
N ILE A 141 -0.81 12.53 -0.29
CA ILE A 141 -1.70 11.42 -0.67
C ILE A 141 -3.15 11.92 -0.76
N ILE A 142 -3.61 12.65 0.27
CA ILE A 142 -4.97 13.20 0.30
C ILE A 142 -5.22 14.12 -0.90
N SER A 143 -4.35 15.09 -1.15
CA SER A 143 -4.51 16.07 -2.23
C SER A 143 -4.46 15.45 -3.62
N THR A 144 -3.69 14.38 -3.79
CA THR A 144 -3.65 13.62 -5.06
C THR A 144 -4.96 12.88 -5.32
N CYS A 145 -5.57 12.32 -4.28
CA CYS A 145 -6.78 11.49 -4.42
C CYS A 145 -8.08 12.31 -4.36
N ALA A 146 -8.10 13.43 -3.65
CA ALA A 146 -9.32 14.21 -3.40
C ALA A 146 -10.09 14.62 -4.67
N PRO A 147 -9.45 15.09 -5.77
CA PRO A 147 -10.18 15.49 -6.99
C PRO A 147 -10.82 14.33 -7.73
N LEU A 148 -10.45 13.10 -7.41
CA LEU A 148 -10.80 11.90 -8.17
C LEU A 148 -11.77 11.00 -7.41
N LEU A 149 -12.27 11.45 -6.25
CA LEU A 149 -13.21 10.69 -5.42
C LEU A 149 -14.54 10.48 -6.14
N LYS A 150 -15.10 9.28 -5.98
CA LYS A 150 -16.43 8.90 -6.44
C LYS A 150 -17.24 8.30 -5.30
N ASP A 151 -18.55 8.28 -5.43
CA ASP A 151 -19.43 7.59 -4.48
C ASP A 151 -19.08 6.11 -4.42
N VAL A 152 -19.05 5.57 -3.22
CA VAL A 152 -18.72 4.18 -3.01
C VAL A 152 -19.87 3.27 -3.43
N SER A 153 -19.53 2.10 -3.97
CA SER A 153 -20.44 1.01 -4.24
C SER A 153 -20.03 -0.24 -3.45
N LEU A 154 -20.99 -1.10 -3.15
CA LEU A 154 -20.73 -2.40 -2.54
C LEU A 154 -20.27 -3.39 -3.61
N PHE A 155 -19.33 -4.27 -3.25
CA PHE A 155 -18.90 -5.36 -4.13
C PHE A 155 -20.07 -6.32 -4.39
N GLY A 156 -20.48 -6.44 -5.64
CA GLY A 156 -21.62 -7.27 -6.05
C GLY A 156 -21.28 -8.47 -6.95
N GLY A 157 -19.99 -8.69 -7.25
CA GLY A 157 -19.57 -9.65 -8.29
C GLY A 157 -19.90 -9.17 -9.71
N GLU A 158 -19.26 -9.74 -10.73
CA GLU A 158 -19.49 -9.44 -12.17
C GLU A 158 -19.64 -7.95 -12.56
N GLY A 159 -18.95 -7.06 -11.86
CA GLY A 159 -19.04 -5.62 -12.14
C GLY A 159 -20.37 -4.95 -11.76
N LYS A 160 -21.28 -5.67 -11.14
CA LYS A 160 -22.56 -5.15 -10.62
C LYS A 160 -22.39 -4.62 -9.22
N ASN A 161 -21.77 -3.44 -9.10
CA ASN A 161 -21.70 -2.77 -7.82
C ASN A 161 -23.03 -2.07 -7.54
N SER A 162 -23.61 -2.27 -6.36
CA SER A 162 -24.84 -1.62 -5.93
C SER A 162 -24.54 -0.52 -4.91
N LYS A 163 -25.18 0.63 -5.04
CA LYS A 163 -25.22 1.64 -3.98
C LYS A 163 -26.23 1.18 -2.92
N ASN A 164 -25.80 1.07 -1.67
CA ASN A 164 -26.70 0.90 -0.54
C ASN A 164 -26.28 1.83 0.59
N GLU A 165 -26.83 3.04 0.55
CA GLU A 165 -26.51 4.11 1.50
C GLU A 165 -26.83 3.76 2.96
N LYS A 166 -27.75 2.80 3.18
CA LYS A 166 -28.04 2.29 4.54
C LYS A 166 -26.91 1.43 5.11
N ILE A 167 -26.05 0.88 4.23
CA ILE A 167 -24.91 0.08 4.63
C ILE A 167 -23.64 0.93 4.63
N ARG A 168 -23.47 1.76 3.58
CA ARG A 168 -22.26 2.55 3.37
C ARG A 168 -22.56 3.79 2.53
N ASN A 169 -22.14 4.97 3.00
CA ASN A 169 -22.46 6.25 2.35
C ASN A 169 -21.25 7.19 2.18
N ASN A 170 -20.02 6.69 2.31
CA ASN A 170 -18.81 7.46 2.11
C ASN A 170 -18.39 7.56 0.64
N THR A 171 -17.34 8.32 0.35
CA THR A 171 -16.72 8.37 -0.98
C THR A 171 -15.38 7.63 -1.02
N HIS A 172 -14.98 7.17 -2.19
CA HIS A 172 -13.72 6.50 -2.39
C HIS A 172 -13.02 6.96 -3.68
N TYR A 173 -11.71 6.80 -3.70
CA TYR A 173 -10.95 6.88 -4.93
C TYR A 173 -10.98 5.49 -5.61
N PRO A 174 -11.56 5.35 -6.81
CA PRO A 174 -11.57 4.08 -7.52
C PRO A 174 -10.19 3.75 -8.06
N THR A 175 -9.80 2.51 -7.92
CA THR A 175 -8.60 1.96 -8.52
C THR A 175 -8.82 1.65 -10.02
N PRO A 176 -7.75 1.62 -10.83
CA PRO A 176 -6.36 1.72 -10.42
C PRO A 176 -5.96 3.14 -10.04
N LEU A 177 -5.09 3.24 -9.02
CA LEU A 177 -4.43 4.48 -8.69
C LEU A 177 -3.53 4.94 -9.85
N PRO A 178 -3.20 6.23 -9.95
CA PRO A 178 -2.17 6.66 -10.87
C PRO A 178 -0.91 5.81 -10.67
N ASN A 179 -0.45 5.14 -11.72
CA ASN A 179 0.71 4.24 -11.67
C ASN A 179 2.00 4.96 -11.28
N ASP A 180 1.97 6.27 -11.19
CA ASP A 180 3.07 7.17 -10.86
C ASP A 180 3.02 7.70 -9.41
N SER A 181 2.07 7.26 -8.59
CA SER A 181 1.99 7.69 -7.19
C SER A 181 3.02 6.95 -6.32
N VAL A 182 4.21 7.53 -6.21
CA VAL A 182 5.28 7.05 -5.34
C VAL A 182 4.85 6.98 -3.88
N ALA A 183 4.10 7.99 -3.40
CA ALA A 183 3.61 8.03 -2.02
C ALA A 183 2.73 6.82 -1.67
N LEU A 184 1.83 6.45 -2.59
CA LEU A 184 0.98 5.28 -2.41
C LEU A 184 1.76 3.97 -2.57
N ALA A 185 2.72 3.89 -3.49
CA ALA A 185 3.59 2.72 -3.63
C ALA A 185 4.41 2.46 -2.36
N LEU A 186 4.94 3.50 -1.72
CA LEU A 186 5.63 3.40 -0.44
C LEU A 186 4.68 2.93 0.67
N LEU A 187 3.49 3.52 0.76
CA LEU A 187 2.51 3.12 1.77
C LEU A 187 2.09 1.65 1.58
N GLU A 188 1.80 1.22 0.36
CA GLU A 188 1.47 -0.17 0.04
C GLU A 188 2.58 -1.14 0.49
N ASN A 189 3.83 -0.80 0.20
CA ASN A 189 4.99 -1.59 0.61
C ASN A 189 5.07 -1.72 2.14
N LEU A 190 4.96 -0.61 2.89
CA LEU A 190 5.01 -0.62 4.35
C LEU A 190 3.82 -1.37 4.96
N LEU A 191 2.62 -1.25 4.39
CA LEU A 191 1.44 -2.00 4.82
C LEU A 191 1.62 -3.50 4.57
N ALA A 192 2.19 -3.90 3.44
CA ALA A 192 2.49 -5.30 3.13
C ALA A 192 3.53 -5.88 4.10
N LYS A 193 4.58 -5.12 4.41
CA LYS A 193 5.59 -5.50 5.42
C LYS A 193 4.94 -5.69 6.80
N ALA A 194 4.12 -4.74 7.25
CA ALA A 194 3.42 -4.83 8.53
C ALA A 194 2.40 -5.98 8.57
N ALA A 195 1.72 -6.27 7.45
CA ALA A 195 0.79 -7.38 7.34
C ALA A 195 1.49 -8.75 7.28
N GLY A 196 2.81 -8.79 7.02
CA GLY A 196 3.57 -10.01 6.84
C GLY A 196 3.21 -10.80 5.58
N LEU A 197 2.68 -10.12 4.55
CA LEU A 197 2.24 -10.73 3.29
C LEU A 197 2.87 -10.00 2.09
N PRO A 198 3.18 -10.73 1.00
CA PRO A 198 3.68 -10.11 -0.22
C PRO A 198 2.67 -9.12 -0.80
N ILE A 199 3.14 -8.00 -1.33
CA ILE A 199 2.26 -7.01 -1.98
C ILE A 199 1.51 -7.60 -3.18
N SER A 200 2.06 -8.60 -3.86
CA SER A 200 1.40 -9.32 -4.95
C SER A 200 0.11 -10.04 -4.53
N PHE A 201 -0.11 -10.22 -3.22
CA PHE A 201 -1.35 -10.79 -2.65
C PHE A 201 -2.37 -9.70 -2.30
N ALA A 202 -2.00 -8.43 -2.36
CA ALA A 202 -2.90 -7.34 -2.06
C ALA A 202 -3.84 -7.03 -3.24
N GLU A 203 -5.07 -6.61 -2.92
CA GLU A 203 -5.92 -5.89 -3.86
C GLU A 203 -5.35 -4.48 -4.04
N PRO A 204 -5.69 -3.76 -5.12
CA PRO A 204 -5.34 -2.35 -5.23
C PRO A 204 -5.84 -1.57 -4.00
N PRO A 205 -5.04 -0.64 -3.45
CA PRO A 205 -5.43 0.13 -2.29
C PRO A 205 -6.64 1.02 -2.58
N VAL A 206 -7.51 1.17 -1.60
CA VAL A 206 -8.68 2.03 -1.71
C VAL A 206 -8.55 3.19 -0.73
N VAL A 207 -8.47 4.41 -1.25
CA VAL A 207 -8.50 5.62 -0.45
C VAL A 207 -9.95 5.99 -0.20
N LEU A 208 -10.32 6.15 1.07
CA LEU A 208 -11.69 6.39 1.51
C LEU A 208 -11.77 7.72 2.26
N LYS A 209 -12.78 8.51 1.93
CA LYS A 209 -13.15 9.72 2.63
C LYS A 209 -14.52 9.57 3.28
N TYR A 210 -14.63 10.00 4.52
CA TYR A 210 -15.88 10.11 5.27
C TYR A 210 -16.08 11.55 5.72
N GLN A 211 -17.23 12.11 5.39
CA GLN A 211 -17.72 13.41 5.88
C GLN A 211 -18.60 13.22 7.13
N PRO A 212 -19.02 14.28 7.83
CA PRO A 212 -19.98 14.17 8.91
C PRO A 212 -21.21 13.36 8.51
N GLU A 213 -21.67 12.50 9.43
CA GLU A 213 -22.76 11.54 9.28
C GLU A 213 -22.47 10.36 8.36
N GLN A 214 -21.30 10.31 7.70
CA GLN A 214 -20.90 9.17 6.90
C GLN A 214 -20.29 8.05 7.76
N TYR A 215 -20.61 6.82 7.38
CA TYR A 215 -20.29 5.61 8.13
C TYR A 215 -20.17 4.38 7.21
N TYR A 216 -19.73 3.28 7.80
CA TYR A 216 -19.85 1.94 7.23
C TYR A 216 -20.35 0.99 8.32
N GLN A 217 -21.51 0.37 8.10
CA GLN A 217 -22.18 -0.53 9.06
C GLN A 217 -21.36 -1.79 9.35
N TRP A 218 -21.83 -2.58 10.33
CA TRP A 218 -21.24 -3.85 10.67
C TRP A 218 -21.15 -4.76 9.46
N HIS A 219 -19.93 -5.19 9.12
CA HIS A 219 -19.61 -6.03 7.97
C HIS A 219 -18.41 -6.90 8.24
N TYR A 220 -18.19 -7.86 7.37
CA TYR A 220 -16.97 -8.63 7.24
C TYR A 220 -16.29 -8.25 5.93
N ASP A 221 -14.98 -8.21 5.94
CA ASP A 221 -14.18 -8.10 4.70
C ASP A 221 -14.01 -9.45 4.01
N HIS A 222 -14.15 -10.55 4.76
CA HIS A 222 -14.25 -11.91 4.21
C HIS A 222 -15.40 -11.97 3.21
N ILE A 223 -15.11 -12.42 1.98
CA ILE A 223 -16.09 -12.49 0.90
C ILE A 223 -16.94 -13.76 1.07
N TYR A 224 -18.25 -13.57 1.28
CA TYR A 224 -19.18 -14.70 1.41
C TYR A 224 -19.65 -15.18 0.02
N PRO A 225 -19.46 -16.48 -0.33
CA PRO A 225 -19.80 -17.04 -1.66
C PRO A 225 -21.31 -17.31 -1.81
N HIS A 226 -22.14 -16.25 -1.78
CA HIS A 226 -23.60 -16.38 -1.84
C HIS A 226 -24.17 -16.48 -3.26
N THR A 227 -23.32 -16.41 -4.30
CA THR A 227 -23.66 -16.66 -5.70
C THR A 227 -22.53 -17.42 -6.37
N ASP A 228 -22.84 -18.14 -7.46
CA ASP A 228 -21.83 -18.88 -8.24
C ASP A 228 -20.74 -17.95 -8.79
N SER A 229 -21.12 -16.75 -9.23
CA SER A 229 -20.19 -15.73 -9.71
C SER A 229 -19.18 -15.33 -8.63
N ILE A 230 -19.63 -15.09 -7.39
CA ILE A 230 -18.73 -14.76 -6.27
C ILE A 230 -17.89 -15.96 -5.88
N ALA A 231 -18.44 -17.17 -5.89
CA ALA A 231 -17.67 -18.40 -5.64
C ALA A 231 -16.57 -18.58 -6.70
N GLN A 232 -16.87 -18.33 -7.97
CA GLN A 232 -15.90 -18.35 -9.07
C GLN A 232 -14.83 -17.26 -8.89
N HIS A 233 -15.21 -16.05 -8.52
CA HIS A 233 -14.27 -14.96 -8.21
C HIS A 233 -13.31 -15.36 -7.09
N ILE A 234 -13.81 -15.93 -5.98
CA ILE A 234 -12.95 -16.41 -4.89
C ILE A 234 -12.03 -17.54 -5.38
N SER A 235 -12.55 -18.47 -6.17
CA SER A 235 -11.74 -19.55 -6.75
C SER A 235 -10.59 -19.01 -7.61
N GLN A 236 -10.85 -17.98 -8.40
CA GLN A 236 -9.89 -17.38 -9.31
C GLN A 236 -8.87 -16.48 -8.57
N PHE A 237 -9.36 -15.57 -7.73
CA PHE A 237 -8.56 -14.49 -7.13
C PHE A 237 -8.19 -14.73 -5.67
N GLY A 238 -8.70 -15.77 -5.05
CA GLY A 238 -8.49 -16.07 -3.63
C GLY A 238 -9.47 -15.33 -2.71
N GLN A 239 -9.45 -15.72 -1.43
CA GLN A 239 -10.23 -15.12 -0.35
C GLN A 239 -9.45 -13.97 0.28
N ARG A 240 -10.14 -12.94 0.80
CA ARG A 240 -9.55 -11.90 1.64
C ARG A 240 -9.21 -12.47 3.01
N VAL A 241 -7.92 -12.63 3.30
CA VAL A 241 -7.45 -13.22 4.57
C VAL A 241 -7.03 -12.19 5.61
N LYS A 242 -6.66 -10.97 5.16
CA LYS A 242 -6.21 -9.92 6.08
C LYS A 242 -6.60 -8.54 5.54
N THR A 243 -6.89 -7.63 6.45
CA THR A 243 -7.18 -6.21 6.15
C THR A 243 -6.19 -5.32 6.88
N ALA A 244 -5.67 -4.31 6.17
CA ALA A 244 -4.93 -3.19 6.73
C ALA A 244 -5.73 -1.90 6.50
N ILE A 245 -5.96 -1.13 7.57
CA ILE A 245 -6.58 0.20 7.54
C ILE A 245 -5.55 1.20 8.06
N PHE A 246 -5.14 2.13 7.20
CA PHE A 246 -4.21 3.19 7.55
C PHE A 246 -4.93 4.53 7.66
N TYR A 247 -4.76 5.24 8.78
CA TYR A 247 -5.38 6.54 9.03
C TYR A 247 -4.46 7.66 8.51
N LEU A 248 -4.95 8.38 7.49
CA LEU A 248 -4.21 9.48 6.86
C LEU A 248 -4.24 10.77 7.67
N ASN A 249 -5.26 10.93 8.52
CA ASN A 249 -5.42 12.11 9.37
C ASN A 249 -6.17 11.76 10.66
N ASP A 250 -6.24 12.73 11.60
CA ASP A 250 -6.94 12.63 12.89
C ASP A 250 -7.69 13.92 13.27
N GLY A 251 -7.75 14.91 12.38
CA GLY A 251 -8.45 16.19 12.59
C GLY A 251 -9.98 16.08 12.50
N TYR A 252 -10.58 15.01 13.05
CA TYR A 252 -12.02 14.76 13.05
C TYR A 252 -12.47 14.10 14.35
N THR A 253 -13.78 14.06 14.62
CA THR A 253 -14.39 13.39 15.76
C THR A 253 -15.36 12.30 15.33
N GLY A 254 -15.49 11.24 16.13
CA GLY A 254 -16.16 10.02 15.72
C GLY A 254 -15.29 9.20 14.74
N GLY A 255 -15.93 8.38 13.93
CA GLY A 255 -15.24 7.62 12.87
C GLY A 255 -14.32 6.51 13.38
N GLU A 256 -14.47 6.06 14.64
CA GLU A 256 -13.73 4.92 15.18
C GLU A 256 -13.96 3.68 14.35
N THR A 257 -12.94 2.80 14.28
CA THR A 257 -13.13 1.45 13.77
C THR A 257 -13.44 0.54 14.95
N GLU A 258 -14.63 -0.03 14.97
CA GLU A 258 -15.10 -0.87 16.06
C GLU A 258 -15.26 -2.32 15.63
N PHE A 259 -14.83 -3.25 16.48
CA PHE A 259 -15.12 -4.69 16.38
C PHE A 259 -16.23 -5.05 17.36
N LYS A 260 -17.05 -6.04 16.99
CA LYS A 260 -18.26 -6.36 17.74
C LYS A 260 -18.01 -7.35 18.88
N THR A 261 -17.15 -8.37 18.63
CA THR A 261 -16.97 -9.48 19.58
C THR A 261 -15.53 -10.00 19.55
N PRO A 262 -14.72 -9.80 20.61
CA PRO A 262 -15.01 -8.90 21.72
C PRO A 262 -15.13 -7.46 21.25
N PHE A 263 -15.83 -6.61 22.00
CA PHE A 263 -15.94 -5.20 21.65
C PHE A 263 -14.57 -4.51 21.79
N ILE A 264 -14.07 -3.96 20.69
CA ILE A 264 -12.84 -3.18 20.64
C ILE A 264 -13.16 -1.92 19.82
N SER A 265 -12.76 -0.76 20.34
CA SER A 265 -12.89 0.51 19.63
C SER A 265 -11.50 1.10 19.37
N VAL A 266 -11.11 1.16 18.11
CA VAL A 266 -9.82 1.72 17.68
C VAL A 266 -10.02 3.19 17.38
N GLN A 267 -9.39 4.04 18.21
CA GLN A 267 -9.38 5.48 17.99
C GLN A 267 -8.52 5.82 16.77
N PRO A 268 -9.05 6.61 15.85
CA PRO A 268 -8.27 7.09 14.71
C PRO A 268 -7.13 7.98 15.19
N GLN A 269 -5.97 7.77 14.61
CA GLN A 269 -4.79 8.59 14.85
C GLN A 269 -3.98 8.63 13.57
N MET A 270 -3.55 9.79 13.15
CA MET A 270 -2.66 9.96 12.00
C MET A 270 -1.43 9.04 12.12
N ASN A 271 -1.04 8.39 11.04
CA ASN A 271 0.04 7.40 10.98
C ASN A 271 -0.24 6.03 11.62
N LYS A 272 -1.37 5.86 12.29
CA LYS A 272 -1.74 4.54 12.83
C LYS A 272 -2.23 3.63 11.72
N THR A 273 -1.81 2.39 11.75
CA THR A 273 -2.33 1.29 10.92
C THR A 273 -3.00 0.28 11.82
N LEU A 274 -4.21 -0.12 11.49
CA LEU A 274 -4.91 -1.26 12.08
C LEU A 274 -4.80 -2.44 11.12
N ILE A 275 -4.32 -3.59 11.60
CA ILE A 275 -4.25 -4.84 10.84
C ILE A 275 -5.02 -5.91 11.58
N PHE A 276 -5.87 -6.66 10.87
CA PHE A 276 -6.62 -7.77 11.43
C PHE A 276 -6.83 -8.89 10.40
N ASP A 277 -6.94 -10.12 10.92
CA ASP A 277 -7.23 -11.29 10.11
C ASP A 277 -8.74 -11.39 9.82
N ASN A 278 -9.09 -11.77 8.61
CA ASN A 278 -10.47 -12.00 8.16
C ASN A 278 -10.87 -13.48 8.23
N CYS A 279 -9.87 -14.35 8.30
CA CYS A 279 -10.02 -15.80 8.32
C CYS A 279 -9.26 -16.40 9.50
N ASP A 280 -9.69 -17.58 9.93
CA ASP A 280 -8.89 -18.46 10.76
C ASP A 280 -7.84 -19.23 9.92
N LYS A 281 -7.08 -20.11 10.57
CA LYS A 281 -6.04 -20.92 9.93
C LYS A 281 -6.56 -21.89 8.85
N ASP A 282 -7.85 -22.22 8.89
CA ASP A 282 -8.52 -23.12 7.96
C ASP A 282 -9.28 -22.35 6.85
N GLU A 283 -8.98 -21.05 6.72
CA GLU A 283 -9.60 -20.09 5.77
C GLU A 283 -11.11 -19.86 6.00
N ASN A 284 -11.67 -20.31 7.14
CA ASN A 284 -13.01 -19.96 7.51
C ASN A 284 -13.07 -18.51 7.99
N ARG A 285 -14.22 -17.88 7.81
CA ARG A 285 -14.44 -16.53 8.29
C ARG A 285 -14.21 -16.40 9.80
N ASP A 286 -13.28 -15.56 10.22
CA ASP A 286 -13.12 -15.21 11.63
C ASP A 286 -14.32 -14.36 12.07
N VAL A 287 -15.18 -14.93 12.93
CA VAL A 287 -16.37 -14.25 13.44
C VAL A 287 -16.02 -13.01 14.27
N SER A 288 -14.80 -12.94 14.84
CA SER A 288 -14.33 -11.80 15.59
C SER A 288 -13.90 -10.62 14.70
N SER A 289 -13.79 -10.83 13.39
CA SER A 289 -13.42 -9.81 12.43
C SER A 289 -14.57 -8.89 12.02
N ILE A 290 -15.80 -9.17 12.49
CA ILE A 290 -16.93 -8.26 12.24
C ILE A 290 -16.63 -6.87 12.79
N HIS A 291 -16.67 -5.87 11.92
CA HIS A 291 -16.30 -4.50 12.28
C HIS A 291 -17.17 -3.47 11.57
N ARG A 292 -17.09 -2.23 12.05
CA ARG A 292 -17.74 -1.07 11.43
C ARG A 292 -16.84 0.17 11.46
N GLY A 293 -17.07 1.08 10.54
CA GLY A 293 -16.63 2.47 10.65
C GLY A 293 -17.76 3.29 11.22
N LYS A 294 -17.62 3.74 12.48
CA LYS A 294 -18.60 4.59 13.16
C LYS A 294 -18.77 5.91 12.41
N ALA A 295 -19.91 6.56 12.55
CA ALA A 295 -20.16 7.84 11.91
C ALA A 295 -19.14 8.90 12.36
N VAL A 296 -18.65 9.67 11.41
CA VAL A 296 -17.90 10.89 11.67
C VAL A 296 -18.89 11.93 12.17
N THR A 297 -18.57 12.62 13.26
CA THR A 297 -19.44 13.64 13.83
C THR A 297 -19.02 15.07 13.50
N ALA A 298 -17.74 15.30 13.25
CA ALA A 298 -17.19 16.56 12.77
C ALA A 298 -15.86 16.35 12.05
N GLY A 299 -15.54 17.23 11.11
CA GLY A 299 -14.33 17.11 10.28
C GLY A 299 -14.46 16.08 9.17
N GLU A 300 -13.35 15.65 8.61
CA GLU A 300 -13.27 14.67 7.52
C GLU A 300 -12.29 13.57 7.88
N LYS A 301 -12.73 12.31 7.79
CA LYS A 301 -11.87 11.14 7.98
C LYS A 301 -11.35 10.66 6.65
N TRP A 302 -10.02 10.46 6.57
CA TRP A 302 -9.35 9.88 5.43
C TRP A 302 -8.58 8.64 5.83
N ILE A 303 -8.79 7.54 5.12
CA ILE A 303 -8.09 6.27 5.34
C ILE A 303 -7.68 5.64 4.02
N VAL A 304 -6.68 4.77 4.09
CA VAL A 304 -6.36 3.81 3.02
C VAL A 304 -6.68 2.41 3.54
N THR A 305 -7.44 1.65 2.77
CA THR A 305 -7.70 0.23 3.05
C THR A 305 -6.99 -0.62 2.02
N LEU A 306 -6.28 -1.65 2.51
CA LEU A 306 -5.60 -2.63 1.68
C LEU A 306 -6.03 -4.02 2.13
N TRP A 307 -6.62 -4.81 1.22
CA TRP A 307 -7.02 -6.19 1.47
C TRP A 307 -6.00 -7.14 0.88
N PHE A 308 -5.60 -8.13 1.68
CA PHE A 308 -4.71 -9.20 1.24
C PHE A 308 -5.50 -10.48 1.00
N ARG A 309 -5.19 -11.12 -0.12
CA ARG A 309 -5.76 -12.41 -0.53
C ARG A 309 -4.85 -13.57 -0.11
N ASN A 310 -5.38 -14.79 -0.13
CA ASN A 310 -4.58 -16.02 0.04
C ASN A 310 -3.91 -16.49 -1.25
N LYS A 311 -4.03 -15.71 -2.34
CA LYS A 311 -3.41 -15.98 -3.65
C LYS A 311 -2.89 -14.66 -4.25
N PRO A 312 -1.89 -14.71 -5.13
CA PRO A 312 -1.47 -13.53 -5.88
C PRO A 312 -2.65 -12.95 -6.66
N PHE A 313 -3.04 -11.72 -6.32
CA PHE A 313 -4.20 -11.04 -6.89
C PHE A 313 -3.85 -10.26 -8.16
N TRP A 314 -2.76 -9.49 -8.12
CA TRP A 314 -2.36 -8.59 -9.20
C TRP A 314 -2.16 -9.28 -10.55
N LEU A 315 -1.47 -10.43 -10.54
CA LEU A 315 -1.17 -11.20 -11.74
C LEU A 315 -2.41 -11.83 -12.39
N ARG A 316 -3.53 -11.90 -11.68
CA ARG A 316 -4.74 -12.57 -12.13
C ARG A 316 -5.86 -11.62 -12.48
N ALA A 317 -5.83 -10.42 -11.94
CA ALA A 317 -6.87 -9.42 -12.14
C ALA A 317 -6.73 -8.66 -13.47
N GLY A 318 -5.64 -8.85 -14.22
CA GLY A 318 -5.34 -8.07 -15.41
C GLY A 318 -5.23 -6.56 -15.13
N LEU A 319 -4.92 -6.22 -13.86
CA LEU A 319 -4.79 -4.84 -13.38
C LEU A 319 -3.39 -4.27 -13.69
N LEU A 320 -2.74 -4.88 -14.66
CA LEU A 320 -1.36 -4.66 -15.06
C LEU A 320 -1.28 -4.21 -16.51
#